data_be1f4b26408091b0b5c4b974db5293ff
#
_entry.id   be1f4b26408091b0b5c4b974db5293ff
#
_cell.length_a   1.000
_cell.length_b   1.000
_cell.length_c   1.000
_cell.angle_alpha   90.00
_cell.angle_beta   90.00
_cell.angle_gamma   90.00
#
_symmetry.space_group_name_H-M   'P 1'
#
loop_
_entity.id
_entity.type
_entity.pdbx_description
1 polymer ?
#
loop_
_entity_poly.entity_id
_entity_poly.type
_entity_poly.pdbx_seq_one_letter_code
_entity_poly.pdbx_strand_id
1 'polypeptide(L)'
;MNAVTVHERPGVYSAYEISSVIRAGSRSGVAALAAVSTGGTAGELCSLTSYSQAVEAFGQEDPMTLLAKLLLANGAARVLAVPVAEGGSYEAAFSLLAAQEGVKVMVCDSQDLAVQQALGAVVAEASGLRRERIAVVPGGDGETVAQLLQRAGDLNSERVVLTAPSAQGTTLAGAQVAAAVAGAICAQSDPAIPLGGAQLRGISGLERAFGEGDLDLLIQGGVTPVEMTAGSAWVVRGVTTRTRTAGVSDQTWRDLTTVLVVDDVIPAIRQSLQARFRRTKNTQQVRSAIRSQVILELENRKGAEIITDYGEVEVSPLEEDPSVCLVTFGFQVAHGLNQIWLSAQITV
;
A
#
# COMPACT_ATOMS: atom_id res chain seq x y z
N MET A 1 -11.36 -20.75 -30.62
CA MET A 1 -11.41 -22.23 -30.58
C MET A 1 -10.40 -22.74 -31.59
N ASN A 2 -9.23 -23.19 -31.14
CA ASN A 2 -8.31 -23.92 -32.01
C ASN A 2 -8.88 -25.34 -32.18
N ALA A 3 -9.39 -25.62 -33.36
CA ALA A 3 -9.92 -26.94 -33.69
C ALA A 3 -8.79 -27.97 -33.64
N VAL A 4 -9.03 -29.09 -32.97
CA VAL A 4 -8.14 -30.26 -33.04
C VAL A 4 -8.05 -30.67 -34.50
N THR A 5 -6.85 -30.61 -35.10
CA THR A 5 -6.64 -31.08 -36.47
C THR A 5 -6.91 -32.57 -36.47
N VAL A 6 -7.81 -33.03 -37.35
CA VAL A 6 -8.11 -34.44 -37.51
C VAL A 6 -6.92 -35.13 -38.13
N HIS A 7 -6.33 -36.15 -37.45
CA HIS A 7 -5.25 -36.94 -37.94
C HIS A 7 -5.76 -38.36 -38.27
N GLU A 8 -5.41 -38.90 -39.38
CA GLU A 8 -5.80 -40.27 -39.78
C GLU A 8 -4.97 -41.39 -39.10
N ARG A 9 -3.88 -40.97 -38.41
CA ARG A 9 -3.01 -41.92 -37.72
C ARG A 9 -3.56 -42.19 -36.30
N PRO A 10 -3.66 -43.48 -35.85
CA PRO A 10 -4.01 -43.80 -34.47
C PRO A 10 -3.03 -43.16 -33.48
N GLY A 11 -3.53 -42.35 -32.52
CA GLY A 11 -2.73 -41.67 -31.53
C GLY A 11 -3.62 -40.91 -30.54
N VAL A 12 -3.02 -40.45 -29.44
CA VAL A 12 -3.68 -39.54 -28.48
C VAL A 12 -3.29 -38.12 -28.84
N TYR A 13 -4.26 -37.33 -29.24
CA TYR A 13 -4.08 -35.92 -29.61
C TYR A 13 -4.74 -35.05 -28.55
N SER A 14 -3.97 -34.19 -27.90
CA SER A 14 -4.48 -33.23 -26.93
C SER A 14 -4.22 -31.80 -27.45
N ALA A 15 -5.25 -30.98 -27.54
CA ALA A 15 -5.12 -29.55 -27.67
C ALA A 15 -5.48 -28.93 -26.32
N TYR A 16 -4.60 -28.08 -25.78
CA TYR A 16 -4.92 -27.24 -24.62
C TYR A 16 -4.77 -25.79 -25.03
N GLU A 17 -5.75 -25.04 -24.69
CA GLU A 17 -5.68 -23.60 -24.74
C GLU A 17 -5.08 -23.15 -23.40
N ILE A 18 -3.86 -22.61 -23.44
CA ILE A 18 -3.40 -21.78 -22.34
C ILE A 18 -4.17 -20.47 -22.47
N SER A 19 -5.39 -20.42 -21.95
CA SER A 19 -5.94 -19.17 -21.55
C SER A 19 -5.07 -18.72 -20.38
N SER A 20 -4.13 -17.79 -20.62
CA SER A 20 -3.72 -16.91 -19.58
C SER A 20 -5.01 -16.23 -19.14
N VAL A 21 -5.65 -16.80 -18.13
CA VAL A 21 -6.59 -16.08 -17.31
C VAL A 21 -5.71 -15.02 -16.67
N ILE A 22 -5.54 -13.90 -17.37
CA ILE A 22 -5.36 -12.62 -16.70
C ILE A 22 -6.58 -12.59 -15.81
N ARG A 23 -6.42 -13.04 -14.58
CA ARG A 23 -7.40 -12.78 -13.54
C ARG A 23 -7.50 -11.27 -13.54
N ALA A 24 -8.58 -10.78 -14.10
CA ALA A 24 -9.07 -9.42 -13.93
C ALA A 24 -9.52 -9.25 -12.47
N GLY A 25 -8.64 -9.49 -11.57
CA GLY A 25 -8.55 -9.21 -10.17
C GLY A 25 -7.29 -8.42 -9.94
N SER A 26 -6.77 -7.79 -10.99
CA SER A 26 -5.81 -6.74 -10.89
C SER A 26 -6.47 -5.63 -10.07
N ARG A 27 -6.24 -5.64 -8.77
CA ARG A 27 -6.32 -4.44 -7.96
C ARG A 27 -5.35 -3.48 -8.61
N SER A 28 -5.86 -2.67 -9.56
CA SER A 28 -5.10 -1.58 -10.13
C SER A 28 -4.77 -0.67 -8.97
N GLY A 29 -3.50 -0.60 -8.57
CA GLY A 29 -3.07 0.26 -7.49
C GLY A 29 -3.36 1.71 -7.87
N VAL A 30 -4.46 2.25 -7.34
CA VAL A 30 -4.82 3.66 -7.51
C VAL A 30 -4.13 4.45 -6.41
N ALA A 31 -3.32 5.43 -6.80
CA ALA A 31 -2.76 6.42 -5.91
C ALA A 31 -3.63 7.67 -5.89
N ALA A 32 -3.77 8.29 -4.73
CA ALA A 32 -4.38 9.59 -4.55
C ALA A 32 -3.30 10.62 -4.22
N LEU A 33 -3.32 11.78 -4.85
CA LEU A 33 -2.33 12.82 -4.72
C LEU A 33 -3.00 14.17 -4.41
N ALA A 34 -2.65 14.78 -3.28
CA ALA A 34 -2.96 16.16 -2.97
C ALA A 34 -1.66 16.96 -2.92
N ALA A 35 -1.52 17.94 -3.77
CA ALA A 35 -0.31 18.76 -3.82
C ALA A 35 -0.64 20.20 -4.26
N VAL A 36 0.22 21.12 -3.88
CA VAL A 36 0.13 22.50 -4.37
C VAL A 36 0.34 22.52 -5.88
N SER A 37 -0.54 23.19 -6.59
CA SER A 37 -0.46 23.32 -8.04
C SER A 37 -0.93 24.71 -8.46
N THR A 38 -0.25 25.26 -9.45
CA THR A 38 -0.65 26.49 -10.13
C THR A 38 -1.46 26.21 -11.40
N GLY A 39 -1.44 24.95 -11.86
CA GLY A 39 -2.23 24.47 -12.97
C GLY A 39 -3.52 23.79 -12.49
N GLY A 40 -4.53 23.76 -13.35
CA GLY A 40 -5.82 23.18 -13.02
C GLY A 40 -6.65 24.02 -12.03
N THR A 41 -7.80 23.50 -11.66
CA THR A 41 -8.72 24.16 -10.71
C THR A 41 -8.51 23.58 -9.31
N ALA A 42 -8.18 24.40 -8.32
CA ALA A 42 -8.01 23.96 -6.94
C ALA A 42 -9.29 23.26 -6.42
N GLY A 43 -9.14 22.11 -5.79
CA GLY A 43 -10.24 21.30 -5.26
C GLY A 43 -10.98 20.44 -6.31
N GLU A 44 -10.59 20.47 -7.58
CA GLU A 44 -11.17 19.64 -8.63
C GLU A 44 -10.45 18.29 -8.71
N LEU A 45 -11.23 17.20 -8.78
CA LEU A 45 -10.70 15.85 -8.90
C LEU A 45 -10.32 15.53 -10.35
N CYS A 46 -9.04 15.27 -10.59
CA CYS A 46 -8.51 14.83 -11.88
C CYS A 46 -8.10 13.35 -11.81
N SER A 47 -8.41 12.59 -12.87
CA SER A 47 -8.01 11.19 -13.00
C SER A 47 -6.96 11.04 -14.10
N LEU A 48 -5.76 10.60 -13.74
CA LEU A 48 -4.60 10.53 -14.60
C LEU A 48 -4.14 9.08 -14.77
N THR A 49 -3.95 8.64 -15.99
CA THR A 49 -3.42 7.31 -16.33
C THR A 49 -2.10 7.40 -17.12
N SER A 50 -1.68 8.61 -17.49
CA SER A 50 -0.45 8.86 -18.23
C SER A 50 0.17 10.20 -17.87
N TYR A 51 1.48 10.33 -18.11
CA TYR A 51 2.20 11.59 -17.93
C TYR A 51 1.64 12.71 -18.83
N SER A 52 1.24 12.40 -20.07
CA SER A 52 0.67 13.39 -20.98
C SER A 52 -0.62 14.03 -20.45
N GLN A 53 -1.48 13.25 -19.79
CA GLN A 53 -2.67 13.78 -19.14
C GLN A 53 -2.33 14.71 -17.96
N ALA A 54 -1.28 14.41 -17.22
CA ALA A 54 -0.83 15.28 -16.13
C ALA A 54 -0.30 16.62 -16.70
N VAL A 55 0.47 16.59 -17.78
CA VAL A 55 0.96 17.80 -18.47
C VAL A 55 -0.20 18.63 -19.03
N GLU A 56 -1.20 18.00 -19.61
CA GLU A 56 -2.39 18.67 -20.13
C GLU A 56 -3.22 19.33 -19.02
N ALA A 57 -3.35 18.66 -17.87
CA ALA A 57 -4.15 19.14 -16.75
C ALA A 57 -3.46 20.26 -15.95
N PHE A 58 -2.15 20.17 -15.73
CA PHE A 58 -1.44 21.03 -14.77
C PHE A 58 -0.28 21.82 -15.39
N GLY A 59 0.20 21.44 -16.57
CA GLY A 59 1.42 22.00 -17.17
C GLY A 59 2.66 21.17 -16.90
N GLN A 60 3.67 21.32 -17.76
CA GLN A 60 4.88 20.46 -17.75
C GLN A 60 5.75 20.65 -16.52
N GLU A 61 5.87 21.88 -16.04
CA GLU A 61 6.76 22.26 -14.91
C GLU A 61 6.04 22.28 -13.55
N ASP A 62 4.75 21.94 -13.53
CA ASP A 62 3.95 21.98 -12.31
C ASP A 62 4.36 20.85 -11.34
N PRO A 63 4.43 21.13 -10.01
CA PRO A 63 4.70 20.16 -8.97
C PRO A 63 3.81 18.91 -9.03
N MET A 64 2.52 19.08 -9.27
CA MET A 64 1.56 18.01 -9.40
C MET A 64 1.92 17.05 -10.55
N THR A 65 2.35 17.60 -11.68
CA THR A 65 2.79 16.82 -12.86
C THR A 65 4.01 15.96 -12.55
N LEU A 66 4.99 16.52 -11.83
CA LEU A 66 6.18 15.80 -11.41
C LEU A 66 5.85 14.63 -10.48
N LEU A 67 5.03 14.88 -9.45
CA LEU A 67 4.65 13.85 -8.48
C LEU A 67 3.77 12.77 -9.12
N ALA A 68 2.82 13.14 -9.99
CA ALA A 68 2.01 12.19 -10.75
C ALA A 68 2.88 11.32 -11.69
N LYS A 69 3.89 11.91 -12.34
CA LYS A 69 4.88 11.17 -13.14
C LYS A 69 5.61 10.12 -12.31
N LEU A 70 6.07 10.48 -11.11
CA LEU A 70 6.78 9.55 -10.21
C LEU A 70 5.87 8.41 -9.74
N LEU A 71 4.63 8.70 -9.36
CA LEU A 71 3.64 7.69 -9.00
C LEU A 71 3.42 6.68 -10.15
N LEU A 72 3.18 7.17 -11.37
CA LEU A 72 2.96 6.33 -12.56
C LEU A 72 4.21 5.54 -12.95
N ALA A 73 5.39 6.17 -12.92
CA ALA A 73 6.65 5.52 -13.28
C ALA A 73 7.03 4.38 -12.32
N ASN A 74 6.59 4.46 -11.06
CA ASN A 74 6.81 3.45 -10.04
C ASN A 74 5.65 2.45 -9.90
N GLY A 75 4.63 2.53 -10.75
CA GLY A 75 3.65 1.46 -10.96
C GLY A 75 2.25 1.72 -10.44
N ALA A 76 1.90 2.97 -10.07
CA ALA A 76 0.51 3.34 -9.93
C ALA A 76 -0.19 3.22 -11.30
N ALA A 77 -1.27 2.45 -11.37
CA ALA A 77 -2.01 2.28 -12.62
C ALA A 77 -2.85 3.53 -12.96
N ARG A 78 -3.25 4.26 -11.93
CA ARG A 78 -4.00 5.50 -12.03
C ARG A 78 -3.68 6.41 -10.85
N VAL A 79 -3.63 7.70 -11.09
CA VAL A 79 -3.48 8.73 -10.06
C VAL A 79 -4.75 9.58 -10.03
N LEU A 80 -5.38 9.67 -8.86
CA LEU A 80 -6.44 10.63 -8.56
C LEU A 80 -5.79 11.85 -7.93
N ALA A 81 -5.77 12.96 -8.63
CA ALA A 81 -5.08 14.17 -8.25
C ALA A 81 -6.08 15.27 -7.89
N VAL A 82 -5.85 15.95 -6.78
CA VAL A 82 -6.62 17.14 -6.36
C VAL A 82 -5.64 18.28 -6.10
N PRO A 83 -5.63 19.32 -6.93
CA PRO A 83 -4.80 20.51 -6.73
C PRO A 83 -5.21 21.27 -5.47
N VAL A 84 -4.21 21.69 -4.71
CA VAL A 84 -4.35 22.61 -3.58
C VAL A 84 -3.80 23.98 -3.99
N ALA A 85 -4.52 25.05 -3.67
CA ALA A 85 -4.03 26.39 -3.93
C ALA A 85 -2.79 26.69 -3.05
N GLU A 86 -1.89 27.55 -3.51
CA GLU A 86 -0.75 27.99 -2.71
C GLU A 86 -1.23 28.62 -1.39
N GLY A 87 -0.70 28.14 -0.27
CA GLY A 87 -1.15 28.52 1.08
C GLY A 87 -2.57 28.05 1.46
N GLY A 88 -3.20 27.20 0.64
CA GLY A 88 -4.52 26.63 0.89
C GLY A 88 -4.52 25.47 1.86
N SER A 89 -5.73 25.14 2.40
CA SER A 89 -5.93 23.96 3.24
C SER A 89 -5.99 22.69 2.42
N TYR A 90 -5.37 21.62 2.93
CA TYR A 90 -5.43 20.26 2.35
C TYR A 90 -6.70 19.48 2.72
N GLU A 91 -7.46 19.93 3.73
CA GLU A 91 -8.59 19.18 4.30
C GLU A 91 -9.65 18.79 3.27
N ALA A 92 -10.05 19.75 2.41
CA ALA A 92 -11.04 19.49 1.37
C ALA A 92 -10.52 18.48 0.33
N ALA A 93 -9.23 18.59 -0.06
CA ALA A 93 -8.60 17.66 -0.98
C ALA A 93 -8.51 16.25 -0.38
N PHE A 94 -8.08 16.12 0.88
CA PHE A 94 -8.01 14.84 1.57
C PHE A 94 -9.39 14.19 1.70
N SER A 95 -10.41 14.95 2.08
CA SER A 95 -11.79 14.45 2.20
C SER A 95 -12.34 13.96 0.86
N LEU A 96 -12.11 14.72 -0.22
CA LEU A 96 -12.52 14.34 -1.57
C LEU A 96 -11.83 13.07 -2.05
N LEU A 97 -10.52 12.95 -1.81
CA LEU A 97 -9.73 11.77 -2.17
C LEU A 97 -10.10 10.55 -1.31
N ALA A 98 -10.37 10.76 -0.01
CA ALA A 98 -10.78 9.69 0.89
C ALA A 98 -12.17 9.12 0.54
N ALA A 99 -13.04 9.90 -0.08
CA ALA A 99 -14.34 9.47 -0.56
C ALA A 99 -14.24 8.53 -1.78
N GLN A 100 -13.11 8.53 -2.51
CA GLN A 100 -12.93 7.72 -3.70
C GLN A 100 -12.72 6.24 -3.35
N GLU A 101 -13.32 5.35 -4.16
CA GLU A 101 -13.14 3.90 -4.01
C GLU A 101 -11.88 3.40 -4.72
N GLY A 102 -11.32 2.30 -4.24
CA GLY A 102 -10.18 1.62 -4.84
C GLY A 102 -8.84 2.32 -4.66
N VAL A 103 -8.77 3.43 -3.94
CA VAL A 103 -7.51 4.09 -3.57
C VAL A 103 -6.74 3.20 -2.60
N LYS A 104 -5.51 2.84 -2.95
CA LYS A 104 -4.59 2.05 -2.12
C LYS A 104 -3.67 2.93 -1.27
N VAL A 105 -3.18 4.04 -1.84
CA VAL A 105 -2.21 4.93 -1.21
C VAL A 105 -2.63 6.39 -1.42
N MET A 106 -2.48 7.22 -0.39
CA MET A 106 -2.62 8.67 -0.46
C MET A 106 -1.28 9.34 -0.19
N VAL A 107 -0.96 10.38 -0.96
CA VAL A 107 0.28 11.15 -0.87
C VAL A 107 -0.03 12.64 -0.81
N CYS A 108 0.75 13.38 -0.03
CA CYS A 108 0.78 14.85 -0.10
C CYS A 108 2.22 15.33 -0.27
N ASP A 109 2.37 16.54 -0.78
CA ASP A 109 3.67 17.21 -0.96
C ASP A 109 4.13 17.96 0.30
N SER A 110 3.25 18.14 1.28
CA SER A 110 3.53 18.95 2.48
C SER A 110 4.46 18.22 3.45
N GLN A 111 5.47 18.96 3.92
CA GLN A 111 6.35 18.57 5.02
C GLN A 111 5.87 19.09 6.39
N ASP A 112 4.77 19.83 6.42
CA ASP A 112 4.15 20.30 7.67
C ASP A 112 3.56 19.09 8.43
N LEU A 113 4.01 18.91 9.66
CA LEU A 113 3.57 17.79 10.53
C LEU A 113 2.06 17.80 10.75
N ALA A 114 1.45 18.99 10.92
CA ALA A 114 0.00 19.08 11.13
C ALA A 114 -0.79 18.61 9.90
N VAL A 115 -0.32 18.93 8.68
CA VAL A 115 -0.92 18.45 7.43
C VAL A 115 -0.76 16.91 7.31
N GLN A 116 0.40 16.37 7.67
CA GLN A 116 0.66 14.93 7.64
C GLN A 116 -0.19 14.17 8.69
N GLN A 117 -0.38 14.74 9.87
CA GLN A 117 -1.28 14.21 10.90
C GLN A 117 -2.74 14.22 10.43
N ALA A 118 -3.17 15.29 9.77
CA ALA A 118 -4.51 15.38 9.19
C ALA A 118 -4.72 14.32 8.10
N LEU A 119 -3.73 14.11 7.21
CA LEU A 119 -3.77 13.03 6.22
C LEU A 119 -3.85 11.65 6.89
N GLY A 120 -3.03 11.41 7.92
CA GLY A 120 -3.05 10.17 8.70
C GLY A 120 -4.41 9.89 9.35
N ALA A 121 -5.04 10.92 9.94
CA ALA A 121 -6.38 10.83 10.53
C ALA A 121 -7.44 10.47 9.48
N VAL A 122 -7.43 11.15 8.32
CA VAL A 122 -8.36 10.89 7.20
C VAL A 122 -8.22 9.46 6.67
N VAL A 123 -6.98 8.97 6.53
CA VAL A 123 -6.70 7.60 6.07
C VAL A 123 -7.16 6.57 7.09
N ALA A 124 -6.96 6.82 8.38
CA ALA A 124 -7.42 5.95 9.47
C ALA A 124 -8.95 5.87 9.51
N GLU A 125 -9.63 7.02 9.41
CA GLU A 125 -11.10 7.08 9.34
C GLU A 125 -11.64 6.34 8.12
N ALA A 126 -11.09 6.59 6.92
CA ALA A 126 -11.48 5.90 5.69
C ALA A 126 -11.33 4.38 5.82
N SER A 127 -10.22 3.92 6.43
CA SER A 127 -9.97 2.50 6.68
C SER A 127 -10.99 1.91 7.67
N GLY A 128 -11.36 2.64 8.72
CA GLY A 128 -12.45 2.28 9.63
C GLY A 128 -13.81 2.17 8.93
N LEU A 129 -14.02 2.96 7.87
CA LEU A 129 -15.20 2.91 7.01
C LEU A 129 -15.09 1.88 5.86
N ARG A 130 -14.19 0.91 5.97
CA ARG A 130 -13.98 -0.20 5.00
C ARG A 130 -13.41 0.25 3.65
N ARG A 131 -12.65 1.32 3.66
CA ARG A 131 -11.88 1.84 2.52
C ARG A 131 -10.40 1.84 2.90
N GLU A 132 -9.88 0.62 3.10
CA GLU A 132 -8.53 0.37 3.59
C GLU A 132 -7.50 1.02 2.66
N ARG A 133 -6.66 1.88 3.23
CA ARG A 133 -5.60 2.63 2.53
C ARG A 133 -4.52 3.08 3.50
N ILE A 134 -3.39 3.48 2.95
CA ILE A 134 -2.27 4.03 3.70
C ILE A 134 -1.90 5.42 3.17
N ALA A 135 -1.25 6.23 4.00
CA ALA A 135 -0.62 7.48 3.60
C ALA A 135 0.89 7.28 3.46
N VAL A 136 1.49 7.92 2.47
CA VAL A 136 2.95 8.04 2.36
C VAL A 136 3.28 9.53 2.42
N VAL A 137 4.12 9.90 3.39
CA VAL A 137 4.48 11.28 3.67
C VAL A 137 5.99 11.49 3.66
N PRO A 138 6.48 12.66 3.23
CA PRO A 138 7.90 12.97 3.24
C PRO A 138 8.40 13.33 4.64
N GLY A 139 9.65 13.01 4.95
CA GLY A 139 10.42 13.70 5.98
C GLY A 139 10.72 15.15 5.59
N GLY A 140 11.12 15.97 6.56
CA GLY A 140 11.55 17.33 6.29
C GLY A 140 12.93 17.36 5.60
N ASP A 141 13.11 18.32 4.69
CA ASP A 141 14.40 18.53 4.03
C ASP A 141 15.48 18.88 5.06
N GLY A 142 16.59 18.17 5.01
CA GLY A 142 17.70 18.37 5.94
C GLY A 142 17.46 17.89 7.37
N GLU A 143 16.34 17.24 7.70
CA GLU A 143 16.10 16.70 9.05
C GLU A 143 17.18 15.70 9.45
N THR A 144 17.64 15.82 10.69
CA THR A 144 18.54 14.85 11.32
C THR A 144 17.78 13.56 11.65
N VAL A 145 18.53 12.46 11.90
CA VAL A 145 17.93 11.19 12.35
C VAL A 145 17.02 11.41 13.56
N ALA A 146 17.46 12.19 14.55
CA ALA A 146 16.65 12.46 15.75
C ALA A 146 15.35 13.18 15.44
N GLN A 147 15.35 14.13 14.50
CA GLN A 147 14.14 14.85 14.08
C GLN A 147 13.19 13.96 13.30
N LEU A 148 13.71 13.09 12.41
CA LEU A 148 12.91 12.09 11.70
C LEU A 148 12.25 11.09 12.67
N LEU A 149 12.98 10.62 13.69
CA LEU A 149 12.44 9.75 14.74
C LEU A 149 11.35 10.44 15.56
N GLN A 150 11.54 11.73 15.89
CA GLN A 150 10.53 12.52 16.57
C GLN A 150 9.26 12.67 15.73
N ARG A 151 9.41 13.04 14.44
CA ARG A 151 8.30 13.14 13.49
C ARG A 151 7.52 11.81 13.36
N ALA A 152 8.25 10.69 13.22
CA ALA A 152 7.63 9.37 13.18
C ALA A 152 6.85 9.06 14.47
N GLY A 153 7.41 9.43 15.63
CA GLY A 153 6.76 9.29 16.92
C GLY A 153 5.51 10.15 17.10
N ASP A 154 5.51 11.35 16.52
CA ASP A 154 4.36 12.27 16.54
C ASP A 154 3.23 11.81 15.59
N LEU A 155 3.56 11.10 14.51
CA LEU A 155 2.61 10.47 13.59
C LEU A 155 2.04 9.16 14.15
N ASN A 156 2.87 8.28 14.67
CA ASN A 156 2.60 7.00 15.34
C ASN A 156 1.34 6.24 14.83
N SER A 157 1.28 5.98 13.54
CA SER A 157 0.14 5.34 12.87
C SER A 157 0.59 4.18 12.00
N GLU A 158 -0.15 3.06 12.07
CA GLU A 158 0.03 1.91 11.17
C GLU A 158 -0.41 2.22 9.74
N ARG A 159 -1.10 3.34 9.53
CA ARG A 159 -1.57 3.80 8.22
C ARG A 159 -0.69 4.86 7.59
N VAL A 160 0.43 5.22 8.23
CA VAL A 160 1.35 6.24 7.72
C VAL A 160 2.74 5.68 7.53
N VAL A 161 3.29 5.86 6.34
CA VAL A 161 4.68 5.56 5.97
C VAL A 161 5.43 6.87 5.82
N LEU A 162 6.45 7.09 6.63
CA LEU A 162 7.32 8.26 6.58
C LEU A 162 8.60 7.90 5.81
N THR A 163 8.92 8.64 4.75
CA THR A 163 10.08 8.37 3.89
C THR A 163 11.21 9.36 4.14
N ALA A 164 12.45 8.89 4.13
CA ALA A 164 13.67 9.71 4.21
C ALA A 164 14.85 8.99 3.50
N PRO A 165 15.87 9.71 3.05
CA PRO A 165 16.00 11.16 2.99
C PRO A 165 15.23 11.74 1.79
N SER A 166 15.28 13.07 1.66
CA SER A 166 14.75 13.78 0.49
C SER A 166 15.62 13.53 -0.75
N ALA A 167 15.04 13.75 -1.95
CA ALA A 167 15.80 13.72 -3.19
C ALA A 167 16.79 14.91 -3.28
N GLN A 168 17.81 14.81 -4.10
CA GLN A 168 18.79 15.87 -4.25
C GLN A 168 18.26 17.01 -5.14
N GLY A 169 18.41 18.26 -4.69
CA GLY A 169 18.47 19.44 -5.56
C GLY A 169 17.14 20.04 -6.03
N THR A 170 15.99 19.76 -5.40
CA THR A 170 14.69 20.31 -5.80
C THR A 170 13.87 20.81 -4.63
N THR A 171 12.93 21.75 -4.91
CA THR A 171 12.03 22.33 -3.90
C THR A 171 10.97 21.36 -3.34
N LEU A 172 10.77 20.21 -3.95
CA LEU A 172 9.83 19.15 -3.51
C LEU A 172 10.57 17.84 -3.25
N ALA A 173 11.79 17.94 -2.79
CA ALA A 173 12.71 16.83 -2.69
C ALA A 173 12.14 15.63 -1.90
N GLY A 174 11.58 15.87 -0.71
CA GLY A 174 10.96 14.83 0.10
C GLY A 174 9.71 14.24 -0.55
N ALA A 175 8.83 15.08 -1.11
CA ALA A 175 7.61 14.64 -1.76
C ALA A 175 7.87 13.75 -2.99
N GLN A 176 8.99 13.95 -3.70
CA GLN A 176 9.39 13.09 -4.81
C GLN A 176 9.68 11.66 -4.35
N VAL A 177 10.44 11.51 -3.24
CA VAL A 177 10.73 10.19 -2.66
C VAL A 177 9.44 9.53 -2.17
N ALA A 178 8.58 10.28 -1.47
CA ALA A 178 7.28 9.77 -0.99
C ALA A 178 6.39 9.31 -2.16
N ALA A 179 6.31 10.08 -3.25
CA ALA A 179 5.55 9.69 -4.45
C ALA A 179 6.14 8.43 -5.13
N ALA A 180 7.46 8.31 -5.22
CA ALA A 180 8.11 7.14 -5.79
C ALA A 180 7.84 5.88 -4.94
N VAL A 181 7.96 5.97 -3.61
CA VAL A 181 7.64 4.89 -2.67
C VAL A 181 6.16 4.51 -2.74
N ALA A 182 5.25 5.49 -2.78
CA ALA A 182 3.82 5.25 -2.93
C ALA A 182 3.49 4.53 -4.24
N GLY A 183 4.14 4.91 -5.34
CA GLY A 183 4.03 4.21 -6.62
C GLY A 183 4.48 2.75 -6.52
N ALA A 184 5.60 2.48 -5.86
CA ALA A 184 6.11 1.13 -5.62
C ALA A 184 5.14 0.28 -4.78
N ILE A 185 4.52 0.86 -3.75
CA ILE A 185 3.47 0.19 -2.96
C ILE A 185 2.24 -0.13 -3.83
N CYS A 186 1.85 0.79 -4.71
CA CYS A 186 0.75 0.55 -5.66
C CYS A 186 1.05 -0.59 -6.62
N ALA A 187 2.30 -0.75 -7.05
CA ALA A 187 2.75 -1.80 -7.97
C ALA A 187 2.70 -3.21 -7.37
N GLN A 188 2.74 -3.34 -6.04
CA GLN A 188 2.75 -4.64 -5.38
C GLN A 188 1.43 -5.39 -5.63
N SER A 189 1.50 -6.49 -6.36
CA SER A 189 0.40 -7.43 -6.58
C SER A 189 0.27 -8.44 -5.44
N ASP A 190 1.39 -8.79 -4.82
CA ASP A 190 1.46 -9.67 -3.66
C ASP A 190 1.82 -8.83 -2.42
N PRO A 191 0.89 -8.69 -1.44
CA PRO A 191 1.11 -7.89 -0.25
C PRO A 191 2.13 -8.48 0.72
N ALA A 192 2.46 -9.77 0.60
CA ALA A 192 3.42 -10.45 1.47
C ALA A 192 4.89 -10.21 1.05
N ILE A 193 5.12 -9.75 -0.18
CA ILE A 193 6.47 -9.38 -0.62
C ILE A 193 6.88 -8.09 0.09
N PRO A 194 8.05 -8.06 0.80
CA PRO A 194 8.52 -6.86 1.46
C PRO A 194 8.82 -5.74 0.45
N LEU A 195 8.59 -4.50 0.87
CA LEU A 195 8.93 -3.33 0.04
C LEU A 195 10.47 -3.09 -0.01
N GLY A 196 11.21 -3.63 0.94
CA GLY A 196 12.67 -3.60 0.95
C GLY A 196 13.27 -4.20 -0.32
N GLY A 197 14.25 -3.51 -0.92
CA GLY A 197 14.82 -3.90 -2.21
C GLY A 197 13.99 -3.46 -3.43
N ALA A 198 12.92 -2.68 -3.25
CA ALA A 198 12.20 -2.08 -4.37
C ALA A 198 12.99 -0.91 -4.96
N GLN A 199 13.26 -0.97 -6.26
CA GLN A 199 13.92 0.12 -7.00
C GLN A 199 12.93 1.26 -7.26
N LEU A 200 13.37 2.49 -6.98
CA LEU A 200 12.60 3.70 -7.23
C LEU A 200 13.06 4.39 -8.52
N ARG A 201 12.15 4.54 -9.46
CA ARG A 201 12.40 5.18 -10.75
C ARG A 201 12.19 6.69 -10.65
N GLY A 202 13.05 7.45 -11.36
CA GLY A 202 12.92 8.89 -11.45
C GLY A 202 13.58 9.65 -10.30
N ILE A 203 14.23 8.98 -9.36
CA ILE A 203 15.07 9.56 -8.32
C ILE A 203 16.53 9.40 -8.74
N SER A 204 17.17 10.51 -9.08
CA SER A 204 18.54 10.53 -9.59
C SER A 204 19.61 10.69 -8.52
N GLY A 205 19.23 11.13 -7.32
CA GLY A 205 20.12 11.32 -6.17
C GLY A 205 19.33 11.64 -4.92
N LEU A 206 19.96 11.44 -3.77
CA LEU A 206 19.42 11.75 -2.45
C LEU A 206 20.27 12.85 -1.80
N GLU A 207 19.69 13.67 -0.94
CA GLU A 207 20.37 14.78 -0.26
C GLU A 207 21.52 14.32 0.65
N ARG A 208 21.38 13.12 1.19
CA ARG A 208 22.38 12.47 2.06
C ARG A 208 22.31 10.95 1.95
N ALA A 209 23.38 10.29 2.38
CA ALA A 209 23.41 8.86 2.68
C ALA A 209 23.41 8.67 4.20
N PHE A 210 22.62 7.74 4.69
CA PHE A 210 22.65 7.30 6.09
C PHE A 210 23.68 6.18 6.27
N GLY A 211 24.40 6.17 7.40
CA GLY A 211 25.22 5.03 7.80
C GLY A 211 24.38 3.85 8.29
N GLU A 212 24.97 2.65 8.37
CA GLU A 212 24.26 1.43 8.81
C GLU A 212 23.56 1.62 10.17
N GLY A 213 24.23 2.24 11.15
CA GLY A 213 23.64 2.51 12.46
C GLY A 213 22.47 3.50 12.41
N ASP A 214 22.51 4.48 11.50
CA ASP A 214 21.42 5.42 11.28
C ASP A 214 20.21 4.72 10.61
N LEU A 215 20.47 3.83 9.64
CA LEU A 215 19.45 3.03 8.98
C LEU A 215 18.71 2.14 9.98
N ASP A 216 19.46 1.48 10.88
CA ASP A 216 18.86 0.66 11.95
C ASP A 216 17.98 1.48 12.88
N LEU A 217 18.43 2.66 13.32
CA LEU A 217 17.64 3.56 14.16
C LEU A 217 16.39 4.05 13.46
N LEU A 218 16.48 4.46 12.21
CA LEU A 218 15.35 4.94 11.40
C LEU A 218 14.29 3.84 11.24
N ILE A 219 14.69 2.62 10.87
CA ILE A 219 13.78 1.48 10.71
C ILE A 219 13.11 1.13 12.05
N GLN A 220 13.89 1.08 13.14
CA GLN A 220 13.33 0.81 14.47
C GLN A 220 12.36 1.89 14.92
N GLY A 221 12.61 3.14 14.55
CA GLY A 221 11.78 4.29 14.88
C GLY A 221 10.59 4.53 13.95
N GLY A 222 10.36 3.67 12.94
CA GLY A 222 9.19 3.77 12.06
C GLY A 222 9.38 4.70 10.87
N VAL A 223 10.60 4.90 10.42
CA VAL A 223 10.94 5.63 9.19
C VAL A 223 11.33 4.61 8.12
N THR A 224 10.79 4.76 6.91
CA THR A 224 11.15 3.97 5.72
C THR A 224 12.32 4.65 5.01
N PRO A 225 13.56 4.15 5.17
CA PRO A 225 14.71 4.76 4.55
C PRO A 225 14.87 4.33 3.10
N VAL A 226 15.45 5.25 2.31
CA VAL A 226 15.81 5.04 0.91
C VAL A 226 17.32 5.31 0.78
N GLU A 227 18.01 4.49 -0.01
CA GLU A 227 19.44 4.62 -0.27
C GLU A 227 19.77 4.61 -1.76
N MET A 228 20.95 5.14 -2.11
CA MET A 228 21.48 5.05 -3.46
C MET A 228 22.45 3.88 -3.55
N THR A 229 22.17 2.91 -4.40
CA THR A 229 23.04 1.78 -4.68
C THR A 229 23.20 1.63 -6.19
N ALA A 230 24.45 1.60 -6.67
CA ALA A 230 24.79 1.46 -8.09
C ALA A 230 24.08 2.48 -9.00
N GLY A 231 23.92 3.72 -8.53
CA GLY A 231 23.29 4.81 -9.31
C GLY A 231 21.76 4.77 -9.36
N SER A 232 21.13 3.91 -8.59
CA SER A 232 19.66 3.81 -8.47
C SER A 232 19.22 3.96 -7.01
N ALA A 233 18.05 4.52 -6.80
CA ALA A 233 17.44 4.63 -5.48
C ALA A 233 16.67 3.34 -5.14
N TRP A 234 16.84 2.85 -3.91
CA TRP A 234 16.21 1.63 -3.41
C TRP A 234 15.61 1.85 -2.04
N VAL A 235 14.46 1.25 -1.78
CA VAL A 235 13.88 1.19 -0.44
C VAL A 235 14.69 0.19 0.39
N VAL A 236 15.19 0.61 1.55
CA VAL A 236 15.94 -0.29 2.45
C VAL A 236 14.98 -1.24 3.15
N ARG A 237 13.93 -0.71 3.78
CA ARG A 237 12.87 -1.49 4.41
C ARG A 237 11.59 -0.67 4.52
N GLY A 238 10.45 -1.26 4.15
CA GLY A 238 9.14 -0.64 4.29
C GLY A 238 8.59 -0.81 5.71
N VAL A 239 8.45 0.29 6.43
CA VAL A 239 7.87 0.32 7.79
C VAL A 239 6.82 1.42 7.90
N THR A 240 5.90 1.26 8.83
CA THR A 240 4.93 2.30 9.23
C THR A 240 5.47 3.10 10.41
N THR A 241 4.89 4.24 10.70
CA THR A 241 5.27 5.05 11.85
C THR A 241 4.79 4.48 13.20
N ARG A 242 4.03 3.38 13.21
CA ARG A 242 3.51 2.76 14.43
C ARG A 242 4.59 2.03 15.19
N THR A 243 5.07 2.62 16.27
CA THR A 243 6.09 2.05 17.15
C THR A 243 5.64 1.93 18.60
N ARG A 244 4.48 2.52 18.95
CA ARG A 244 3.95 2.54 20.32
C ARG A 244 2.44 2.34 20.32
N THR A 245 1.96 1.56 21.30
CA THR A 245 0.54 1.41 21.63
C THR A 245 0.33 1.75 23.10
N ALA A 246 -0.56 2.70 23.41
CA ALA A 246 -0.80 3.22 24.74
C ALA A 246 0.49 3.64 25.49
N GLY A 247 1.45 4.22 24.78
CA GLY A 247 2.73 4.66 25.34
C GLY A 247 3.79 3.57 25.52
N VAL A 248 3.44 2.29 25.31
CA VAL A 248 4.36 1.16 25.39
C VAL A 248 4.92 0.84 23.99
N SER A 249 6.19 0.45 23.91
CA SER A 249 6.80 0.02 22.66
C SER A 249 6.04 -1.19 22.10
N ASP A 250 5.57 -1.05 20.84
CA ASP A 250 4.81 -2.08 20.14
C ASP A 250 5.25 -2.09 18.68
N GLN A 251 5.79 -3.23 18.26
CA GLN A 251 6.31 -3.41 16.90
C GLN A 251 5.39 -4.23 15.99
N THR A 252 4.22 -4.63 16.47
CA THR A 252 3.28 -5.51 15.76
C THR A 252 2.87 -4.92 14.41
N TRP A 253 2.57 -3.62 14.38
CA TRP A 253 2.11 -2.91 13.19
C TRP A 253 3.20 -2.10 12.49
N ARG A 254 4.45 -2.18 12.97
CA ARG A 254 5.56 -1.46 12.36
C ARG A 254 5.90 -1.96 10.96
N ASP A 255 5.80 -3.25 10.69
CA ASP A 255 6.09 -3.81 9.38
C ASP A 255 4.94 -3.48 8.41
N LEU A 256 5.25 -2.77 7.32
CA LEU A 256 4.28 -2.39 6.30
C LEU A 256 3.60 -3.62 5.67
N THR A 257 4.34 -4.71 5.48
CA THR A 257 3.83 -5.98 4.94
C THR A 257 2.64 -6.49 5.75
N THR A 258 2.71 -6.40 7.08
CA THR A 258 1.61 -6.82 7.97
C THR A 258 0.32 -6.06 7.64
N VAL A 259 0.41 -4.73 7.49
CA VAL A 259 -0.74 -3.88 7.16
C VAL A 259 -1.31 -4.23 5.78
N LEU A 260 -0.44 -4.38 4.79
CA LEU A 260 -0.86 -4.69 3.41
C LEU A 260 -1.52 -6.07 3.30
N VAL A 261 -1.05 -7.08 4.03
CA VAL A 261 -1.67 -8.42 4.08
C VAL A 261 -3.04 -8.36 4.73
N VAL A 262 -3.20 -7.63 5.84
CA VAL A 262 -4.51 -7.45 6.48
C VAL A 262 -5.47 -6.74 5.53
N ASP A 263 -5.00 -5.71 4.83
CA ASP A 263 -5.78 -4.96 3.83
C ASP A 263 -6.08 -5.77 2.56
N ASP A 264 -5.43 -6.91 2.35
CA ASP A 264 -5.78 -7.88 1.33
C ASP A 264 -6.82 -8.90 1.82
N VAL A 265 -6.56 -9.53 2.95
CA VAL A 265 -7.36 -10.66 3.45
C VAL A 265 -8.77 -10.21 3.87
N ILE A 266 -8.86 -9.18 4.72
CA ILE A 266 -10.14 -8.77 5.31
C ILE A 266 -11.13 -8.23 4.26
N PRO A 267 -10.76 -7.31 3.35
CA PRO A 267 -11.67 -6.84 2.31
C PRO A 267 -12.10 -7.95 1.35
N ALA A 268 -11.21 -8.89 1.03
CA ALA A 268 -11.53 -9.97 0.12
C ALA A 268 -12.59 -10.92 0.72
N ILE A 269 -12.44 -11.31 1.99
CA ILE A 269 -13.45 -12.10 2.70
C ILE A 269 -14.77 -11.33 2.75
N ARG A 270 -14.74 -10.04 3.10
CA ARG A 270 -15.92 -9.17 3.15
C ARG A 270 -16.65 -9.13 1.79
N GLN A 271 -15.93 -8.87 0.70
CA GLN A 271 -16.49 -8.81 -0.65
C GLN A 271 -17.09 -10.16 -1.08
N SER A 272 -16.40 -11.25 -0.81
CA SER A 272 -16.85 -12.61 -1.11
C SER A 272 -18.17 -12.94 -0.39
N LEU A 273 -18.24 -12.63 0.91
CA LEU A 273 -19.46 -12.81 1.69
C LEU A 273 -20.61 -11.91 1.21
N GLN A 274 -20.34 -10.65 0.92
CA GLN A 274 -21.35 -9.73 0.37
C GLN A 274 -21.89 -10.17 -0.98
N ALA A 275 -21.03 -10.71 -1.85
CA ALA A 275 -21.47 -11.17 -3.18
C ALA A 275 -22.42 -12.37 -3.09
N ARG A 276 -22.20 -13.27 -2.12
CA ARG A 276 -22.94 -14.55 -2.03
C ARG A 276 -24.17 -14.50 -1.11
N PHE A 277 -24.12 -13.73 -0.02
CA PHE A 277 -25.10 -13.83 1.08
C PHE A 277 -25.97 -12.60 1.28
N ARG A 278 -26.08 -11.69 0.31
CA ARG A 278 -26.82 -10.41 0.42
C ARG A 278 -28.30 -10.54 0.78
N ARG A 279 -28.98 -11.60 0.38
CA ARG A 279 -30.44 -11.78 0.56
C ARG A 279 -30.75 -13.19 1.02
N THR A 280 -30.10 -13.63 2.10
CA THR A 280 -30.25 -14.97 2.64
C THR A 280 -30.86 -14.93 4.05
N LYS A 281 -31.44 -16.04 4.48
CA LYS A 281 -31.95 -16.22 5.83
C LYS A 281 -30.80 -16.64 6.76
N ASN A 282 -30.82 -16.21 8.02
CA ASN A 282 -29.84 -16.67 9.02
C ASN A 282 -30.26 -18.06 9.54
N THR A 283 -30.00 -19.10 8.78
CA THR A 283 -30.24 -20.52 9.15
C THR A 283 -28.90 -21.22 9.40
N GLN A 284 -28.93 -22.34 10.11
CA GLN A 284 -27.73 -23.16 10.34
C GLN A 284 -27.03 -23.55 9.03
N GLN A 285 -27.81 -23.90 8.00
CA GLN A 285 -27.26 -24.27 6.69
C GLN A 285 -26.52 -23.08 6.03
N VAL A 286 -27.08 -21.86 6.12
CA VAL A 286 -26.44 -20.66 5.57
C VAL A 286 -25.18 -20.30 6.37
N ARG A 287 -25.19 -20.44 7.71
CA ARG A 287 -23.99 -20.24 8.53
C ARG A 287 -22.88 -21.23 8.18
N SER A 288 -23.21 -22.50 7.94
CA SER A 288 -22.24 -23.49 7.44
C SER A 288 -21.67 -23.10 6.08
N ALA A 289 -22.49 -22.57 5.18
CA ALA A 289 -22.03 -22.06 3.87
C ALA A 289 -21.15 -20.82 4.00
N ILE A 290 -21.45 -19.90 4.93
CA ILE A 290 -20.60 -18.75 5.26
C ILE A 290 -19.23 -19.24 5.77
N ARG A 291 -19.23 -20.20 6.72
CA ARG A 291 -17.99 -20.80 7.23
C ARG A 291 -17.13 -21.37 6.11
N SER A 292 -17.73 -22.16 5.23
CA SER A 292 -17.02 -22.76 4.09
C SER A 292 -16.48 -21.70 3.14
N GLN A 293 -17.17 -20.59 2.92
CA GLN A 293 -16.70 -19.50 2.07
C GLN A 293 -15.49 -18.76 2.68
N VAL A 294 -15.52 -18.50 4.00
CA VAL A 294 -14.38 -17.90 4.70
C VAL A 294 -13.15 -18.81 4.64
N ILE A 295 -13.33 -20.11 4.89
CA ILE A 295 -12.26 -21.10 4.78
C ILE A 295 -11.68 -21.09 3.35
N LEU A 296 -12.53 -21.09 2.33
CA LEU A 296 -12.08 -21.03 0.93
C LEU A 296 -11.21 -19.80 0.64
N GLU A 297 -11.61 -18.63 1.15
CA GLU A 297 -10.82 -17.40 0.97
C GLU A 297 -9.48 -17.46 1.72
N LEU A 298 -9.46 -18.05 2.93
CA LEU A 298 -8.22 -18.23 3.70
C LEU A 298 -7.30 -19.24 3.03
N GLU A 299 -7.83 -20.38 2.55
CA GLU A 299 -7.04 -21.38 1.78
C GLU A 299 -6.45 -20.78 0.50
N ASN A 300 -7.20 -19.94 -0.22
CA ASN A 300 -6.68 -19.25 -1.40
C ASN A 300 -5.48 -18.35 -1.05
N ARG A 301 -5.51 -17.64 0.11
CA ARG A 301 -4.40 -16.80 0.58
C ARG A 301 -3.24 -17.61 1.11
N LYS A 302 -3.52 -18.72 1.76
CA LYS A 302 -2.49 -19.70 2.20
C LYS A 302 -1.81 -20.34 0.99
N GLY A 303 -2.57 -20.75 -0.02
CA GLY A 303 -2.02 -21.27 -1.27
C GLY A 303 -1.23 -20.25 -2.10
N ALA A 304 -1.48 -18.95 -1.91
CA ALA A 304 -0.70 -17.86 -2.49
C ALA A 304 0.44 -17.38 -1.56
N GLU A 305 0.67 -18.04 -0.42
CA GLU A 305 1.69 -17.70 0.58
C GLU A 305 1.55 -16.29 1.18
N ILE A 306 0.37 -15.66 1.07
CA ILE A 306 0.07 -14.36 1.67
C ILE A 306 -0.11 -14.50 3.19
N ILE A 307 -0.68 -15.63 3.62
CA ILE A 307 -0.75 -16.03 5.03
C ILE A 307 -0.10 -17.39 5.20
N THR A 308 0.51 -17.65 6.35
CA THR A 308 1.17 -18.94 6.62
C THR A 308 0.20 -19.98 7.15
N ASP A 309 -0.75 -19.56 7.98
CA ASP A 309 -1.76 -20.45 8.56
C ASP A 309 -2.99 -19.64 9.02
N TYR A 310 -4.08 -20.35 9.35
CA TYR A 310 -5.26 -19.74 9.94
C TYR A 310 -5.87 -20.66 11.03
N GLY A 311 -6.56 -20.03 12.00
CA GLY A 311 -7.21 -20.73 13.09
C GLY A 311 -8.60 -21.25 12.74
N GLU A 312 -9.30 -21.74 13.74
CA GLU A 312 -10.69 -22.19 13.59
C GLU A 312 -11.58 -21.02 13.14
N VAL A 313 -12.46 -21.28 12.18
CA VAL A 313 -13.48 -20.36 11.72
C VAL A 313 -14.79 -20.70 12.40
N GLU A 314 -15.28 -19.82 13.26
CA GLU A 314 -16.55 -19.95 13.96
C GLU A 314 -17.61 -19.04 13.33
N VAL A 315 -18.83 -19.56 13.20
CA VAL A 315 -19.98 -18.81 12.66
C VAL A 315 -21.20 -19.10 13.52
N SER A 316 -21.64 -18.11 14.28
CA SER A 316 -22.75 -18.21 15.20
C SER A 316 -23.78 -17.07 15.00
N PRO A 317 -25.05 -17.26 15.37
CA PRO A 317 -25.97 -16.14 15.50
C PRO A 317 -25.56 -15.29 16.69
N LEU A 318 -25.76 -13.98 16.61
CA LEU A 318 -25.61 -13.11 17.77
C LEU A 318 -26.81 -13.35 18.71
N GLU A 319 -26.55 -13.58 20.01
CA GLU A 319 -27.60 -13.88 20.99
C GLU A 319 -28.62 -12.74 21.15
N GLU A 320 -28.14 -11.50 21.10
CA GLU A 320 -28.95 -10.28 21.26
C GLU A 320 -29.80 -9.98 20.01
N ASP A 321 -29.33 -10.36 18.82
CA ASP A 321 -30.03 -10.16 17.54
C ASP A 321 -29.84 -11.37 16.61
N PRO A 322 -30.83 -12.26 16.51
CA PRO A 322 -30.75 -13.44 15.65
C PRO A 322 -30.66 -13.13 14.14
N SER A 323 -30.88 -11.88 13.73
CA SER A 323 -30.67 -11.46 12.34
C SER A 323 -29.19 -11.24 12.00
N VAL A 324 -28.33 -11.08 13.02
CA VAL A 324 -26.89 -10.89 12.89
C VAL A 324 -26.18 -12.23 12.95
N CYS A 325 -25.24 -12.43 12.04
CA CYS A 325 -24.33 -13.56 12.02
C CYS A 325 -22.92 -13.08 12.39
N LEU A 326 -22.39 -13.59 13.50
CA LEU A 326 -21.02 -13.33 13.95
C LEU A 326 -20.08 -14.35 13.29
N VAL A 327 -19.02 -13.85 12.66
CA VAL A 327 -17.97 -14.66 12.05
C VAL A 327 -16.65 -14.32 12.74
N THR A 328 -16.05 -15.29 13.39
CA THR A 328 -14.77 -15.16 14.11
C THR A 328 -13.73 -16.06 13.48
N PHE A 329 -12.57 -15.52 13.15
CA PHE A 329 -11.44 -16.26 12.62
C PHE A 329 -10.14 -15.51 12.93
N GLY A 330 -9.01 -16.24 12.90
CA GLY A 330 -7.67 -15.68 13.00
C GLY A 330 -6.80 -16.23 11.88
N PHE A 331 -5.76 -15.48 11.50
CA PHE A 331 -4.76 -15.92 10.53
C PHE A 331 -3.37 -15.40 10.92
N GLN A 332 -2.33 -16.08 10.42
CA GLN A 332 -0.94 -15.68 10.61
C GLN A 332 -0.42 -15.07 9.31
N VAL A 333 0.09 -13.85 9.40
CA VAL A 333 0.66 -13.11 8.28
C VAL A 333 1.97 -13.77 7.85
N ALA A 334 2.20 -13.91 6.55
CA ALA A 334 3.50 -14.28 6.03
C ALA A 334 4.49 -13.12 6.22
N HIS A 335 5.64 -13.41 6.81
CA HIS A 335 6.68 -12.41 6.99
C HIS A 335 7.63 -12.40 5.81
N GLY A 336 7.92 -11.22 5.27
CA GLY A 336 8.92 -11.05 4.23
C GLY A 336 10.33 -11.42 4.73
N LEU A 337 11.14 -11.98 3.85
CA LEU A 337 12.56 -12.23 4.12
C LEU A 337 13.32 -10.91 4.08
N ASN A 338 13.62 -10.34 5.25
CA ASN A 338 14.33 -9.07 5.36
C ASN A 338 15.84 -9.22 5.54
N GLN A 339 16.33 -10.32 6.13
CA GLN A 339 17.76 -10.55 6.42
C GLN A 339 18.12 -12.03 6.28
N ILE A 340 19.32 -12.28 5.76
CA ILE A 340 19.94 -13.62 5.72
C ILE A 340 21.27 -13.54 6.47
N TRP A 341 21.40 -14.27 7.56
CA TRP A 341 22.62 -14.33 8.32
C TRP A 341 23.44 -15.55 7.90
N LEU A 342 24.66 -15.30 7.40
CA LEU A 342 25.60 -16.34 7.03
C LEU A 342 26.66 -16.46 8.13
N SER A 343 26.84 -17.69 8.65
CA SER A 343 27.95 -18.03 9.54
C SER A 343 28.77 -19.14 8.88
N ALA A 344 30.02 -18.85 8.58
CA ALA A 344 30.96 -19.83 8.00
C ALA A 344 32.09 -20.11 8.99
N GLN A 345 32.32 -21.39 9.31
CA GLN A 345 33.48 -21.82 10.08
C GLN A 345 34.56 -22.32 9.08
N ILE A 346 35.69 -21.60 9.02
CA ILE A 346 36.80 -21.95 8.14
C ILE A 346 37.87 -22.65 9.01
N THR A 347 38.17 -23.91 8.68
CA THR A 347 39.30 -24.65 9.27
C THR A 347 40.44 -24.67 8.24
N VAL A 348 41.64 -24.22 8.62
CA VAL A 348 42.87 -24.19 7.79
C VAL A 348 43.77 -25.36 8.20
#